data_bbdd5d87c06f316c8a1ac72d7c97a0da
#
_entry.id   bbdd5d87c06f316c8a1ac72d7c97a0da
#
_cell.length_a   1.000
_cell.length_b   1.000
_cell.length_c   1.000
_cell.angle_alpha   90.00
_cell.angle_beta   90.00
_cell.angle_gamma   90.00
#
_symmetry.space_group_name_H-M   'P 1'
#
loop_
_entity.id
_entity.type
_entity.pdbx_description
1 polymer ?
#
loop_
_entity_poly.entity_id
_entity_poly.type
_entity_poly.pdbx_seq_one_letter_code
_entity_poly.pdbx_strand_id
1 'polypeptide(L)'
;ETLVAKKSELSTQRAAAEKVLADLKANEAQYKQVLSEKEAAMESQQAEIVRLSRELAAQSGNTTATSGGYIWPCSSKYVTSPLGSRYTGIAGASTNHAGIDIGRVGYTTQAVAAKAGTVIISSYNKYRGNYVVVSHGSGNTTTYQHLSSRSVSVGDKVAQGQVVGITGTTGVSSGPHLHFEITENGKIVDPLKYLTNYIKGW
;
A
#
# COMPACT_ATOMS: atom_id res chain seq x y z
N GLU A 1 -52.18 27.42 13.70
CA GLU A 1 -50.78 27.85 13.53
C GLU A 1 -50.74 29.03 12.55
N THR A 2 -50.21 30.15 12.99
CA THR A 2 -50.18 31.35 12.17
C THR A 2 -49.08 31.26 11.10
N LEU A 3 -49.33 31.88 9.94
CA LEU A 3 -48.37 31.95 8.82
C LEU A 3 -46.99 32.47 9.26
N VAL A 4 -46.94 33.31 10.28
CA VAL A 4 -45.70 33.84 10.87
C VAL A 4 -44.91 32.77 11.61
N ALA A 5 -45.56 31.86 12.36
CA ALA A 5 -44.86 30.76 13.04
C ALA A 5 -44.20 29.78 12.04
N LYS A 6 -44.93 29.43 10.98
CA LYS A 6 -44.37 28.57 9.88
C LYS A 6 -43.22 29.24 9.17
N LYS A 7 -43.25 30.55 8.92
CA LYS A 7 -42.17 31.29 8.27
C LYS A 7 -40.91 31.34 9.18
N SER A 8 -41.08 31.51 10.49
CA SER A 8 -39.97 31.46 11.47
C SER A 8 -39.34 30.07 11.54
N GLU A 9 -40.16 29.03 11.60
CA GLU A 9 -39.68 27.66 11.62
C GLU A 9 -38.90 27.29 10.34
N LEU A 10 -39.42 27.69 9.17
CA LEU A 10 -38.74 27.47 7.89
C LEU A 10 -37.39 28.20 7.79
N SER A 11 -37.31 29.42 8.36
CA SER A 11 -36.08 30.19 8.43
C SER A 11 -35.04 29.51 9.30
N THR A 12 -35.43 28.93 10.43
CA THR A 12 -34.56 28.20 11.35
C THR A 12 -34.04 26.91 10.69
N GLN A 13 -34.94 26.16 10.02
CA GLN A 13 -34.56 24.94 9.30
C GLN A 13 -33.59 25.25 8.16
N ARG A 14 -33.81 26.34 7.44
CA ARG A 14 -32.89 26.77 6.38
C ARG A 14 -31.51 27.13 6.90
N ALA A 15 -31.41 27.88 7.98
CA ALA A 15 -30.14 28.22 8.61
C ALA A 15 -29.39 26.97 9.11
N ALA A 16 -30.11 26.00 9.68
CA ALA A 16 -29.53 24.74 10.10
C ALA A 16 -29.00 23.93 8.91
N ALA A 17 -29.74 23.86 7.81
CA ALA A 17 -29.32 23.20 6.58
C ALA A 17 -28.09 23.86 5.93
N GLU A 18 -28.05 25.21 5.91
CA GLU A 18 -26.89 25.96 5.40
C GLU A 18 -25.63 25.69 6.24
N LYS A 19 -25.77 25.60 7.57
CA LYS A 19 -24.64 25.22 8.46
C LYS A 19 -24.13 23.81 8.18
N VAL A 20 -25.03 22.84 8.10
CA VAL A 20 -24.65 21.44 7.75
C VAL A 20 -23.93 21.37 6.40
N LEU A 21 -24.41 22.13 5.41
CA LEU A 21 -23.78 22.18 4.08
C LEU A 21 -22.37 22.80 4.14
N ALA A 22 -22.18 23.84 4.95
CA ALA A 22 -20.87 24.47 5.16
C ALA A 22 -19.89 23.51 5.84
N ASP A 23 -20.32 22.80 6.88
CA ASP A 23 -19.52 21.79 7.58
C ASP A 23 -19.15 20.62 6.67
N LEU A 24 -20.06 20.16 5.82
CA LEU A 24 -19.81 19.11 4.82
C LEU A 24 -18.76 19.53 3.79
N LYS A 25 -18.84 20.76 3.28
CA LYS A 25 -17.85 21.31 2.33
C LYS A 25 -16.47 21.46 2.97
N ALA A 26 -16.40 21.90 4.24
CA ALA A 26 -15.14 22.02 4.96
C ALA A 26 -14.48 20.63 5.17
N ASN A 27 -15.27 19.63 5.56
CA ASN A 27 -14.81 18.25 5.71
C ASN A 27 -14.32 17.64 4.37
N GLU A 28 -15.02 17.91 3.27
CA GLU A 28 -14.61 17.47 1.93
C GLU A 28 -13.28 18.10 1.51
N ALA A 29 -13.08 19.39 1.76
CA ALA A 29 -11.84 20.09 1.46
C ALA A 29 -10.66 19.52 2.28
N GLN A 30 -10.87 19.28 3.56
CA GLN A 30 -9.88 18.67 4.44
C GLN A 30 -9.52 17.23 3.99
N TYR A 31 -10.51 16.45 3.59
CA TYR A 31 -10.29 15.10 3.07
C TYR A 31 -9.45 15.12 1.78
N LYS A 32 -9.76 16.02 0.83
CA LYS A 32 -9.00 16.20 -0.42
C LYS A 32 -7.56 16.61 -0.14
N GLN A 33 -7.32 17.49 0.82
CA GLN A 33 -5.97 17.90 1.22
C GLN A 33 -5.17 16.71 1.76
N VAL A 34 -5.73 15.95 2.71
CA VAL A 34 -5.07 14.76 3.29
C VAL A 34 -4.76 13.71 2.21
N LEU A 35 -5.68 13.52 1.26
CA LEU A 35 -5.46 12.59 0.14
C LEU A 35 -4.30 13.05 -0.75
N SER A 36 -4.26 14.34 -1.11
CA SER A 36 -3.18 14.92 -1.93
C SER A 36 -1.82 14.82 -1.24
N GLU A 37 -1.73 15.15 0.05
CA GLU A 37 -0.50 15.02 0.83
C GLU A 37 0.00 13.57 0.88
N LYS A 38 -0.92 12.62 1.01
CA LYS A 38 -0.60 11.21 1.00
C LYS A 38 -0.10 10.73 -0.36
N GLU A 39 -0.77 11.12 -1.44
CA GLU A 39 -0.38 10.74 -2.81
C GLU A 39 1.02 11.28 -3.11
N ALA A 40 1.32 12.53 -2.77
CA ALA A 40 2.64 13.11 -2.91
C ALA A 40 3.71 12.37 -2.08
N ALA A 41 3.39 11.99 -0.84
CA ALA A 41 4.29 11.22 0.01
C ALA A 41 4.56 9.81 -0.57
N MET A 42 3.56 9.15 -1.13
CA MET A 42 3.71 7.84 -1.77
C MET A 42 4.55 7.92 -3.05
N GLU A 43 4.34 8.94 -3.87
CA GLU A 43 5.13 9.18 -5.09
C GLU A 43 6.60 9.44 -4.76
N SER A 44 6.87 10.29 -3.76
CA SER A 44 8.23 10.55 -3.27
C SER A 44 8.92 9.27 -2.79
N GLN A 45 8.22 8.43 -2.05
CA GLN A 45 8.75 7.14 -1.59
C GLN A 45 9.00 6.16 -2.73
N GLN A 46 8.15 6.13 -3.73
CA GLN A 46 8.35 5.29 -4.91
C GLN A 46 9.58 5.75 -5.70
N ALA A 47 9.78 7.06 -5.85
CA ALA A 47 10.99 7.62 -6.46
C ALA A 47 12.25 7.23 -5.69
N GLU A 48 12.20 7.25 -4.35
CA GLU A 48 13.31 6.81 -3.49
C GLU A 48 13.62 5.32 -3.68
N ILE A 49 12.61 4.45 -3.74
CA ILE A 49 12.78 3.01 -4.01
C ILE A 49 13.52 2.80 -5.35
N VAL A 50 13.08 3.50 -6.40
CA VAL A 50 13.70 3.41 -7.73
C VAL A 50 15.14 3.90 -7.69
N ARG A 51 15.42 5.03 -6.99
CA ARG A 51 16.76 5.58 -6.82
C ARG A 51 17.69 4.57 -6.14
N LEU A 52 17.30 4.07 -4.97
CA LEU A 52 18.11 3.10 -4.21
C LEU A 52 18.36 1.80 -4.99
N SER A 53 17.34 1.31 -5.72
CA SER A 53 17.50 0.12 -6.56
C SER A 53 18.52 0.33 -7.70
N ARG A 54 18.54 1.51 -8.30
CA ARG A 54 19.52 1.87 -9.34
C ARG A 54 20.93 2.05 -8.77
N GLU A 55 21.05 2.72 -7.62
CA GLU A 55 22.34 2.90 -6.93
C GLU A 55 22.98 1.56 -6.56
N LEU A 56 22.18 0.64 -6.01
CA LEU A 56 22.65 -0.71 -5.71
C LEU A 56 23.11 -1.45 -6.97
N ALA A 57 22.36 -1.36 -8.06
CA ALA A 57 22.71 -1.99 -9.33
C ALA A 57 24.04 -1.41 -9.88
N ALA A 58 24.27 -0.12 -9.75
CA ALA A 58 25.52 0.54 -10.18
C ALA A 58 26.72 0.12 -9.31
N GLN A 59 26.54 -0.02 -7.99
CA GLN A 59 27.61 -0.44 -7.07
C GLN A 59 27.97 -1.93 -7.21
N SER A 60 27.02 -2.76 -7.59
CA SER A 60 27.19 -4.23 -7.65
C SER A 60 27.78 -4.73 -8.97
N GLY A 61 28.20 -3.85 -9.89
CA GLY A 61 28.81 -4.21 -11.16
C GLY A 61 28.01 -5.29 -11.90
N ASN A 62 26.91 -4.88 -12.54
CA ASN A 62 26.08 -5.77 -13.36
C ASN A 62 25.51 -7.00 -12.63
N THR A 63 24.69 -6.76 -11.58
CA THR A 63 23.86 -7.83 -11.04
C THR A 63 22.85 -8.23 -12.11
N THR A 64 23.13 -9.30 -12.81
CA THR A 64 22.16 -10.01 -13.65
C THR A 64 20.89 -10.21 -12.81
N ALA A 65 19.75 -9.74 -13.34
CA ALA A 65 18.46 -10.00 -12.72
C ALA A 65 18.39 -11.49 -12.36
N THR A 66 18.09 -11.81 -11.11
CA THR A 66 18.05 -13.18 -10.62
C THR A 66 17.14 -13.98 -11.55
N SER A 67 17.65 -15.01 -12.20
CA SER A 67 16.85 -15.88 -13.06
C SER A 67 15.84 -16.64 -12.19
N GLY A 68 14.57 -16.65 -12.58
CA GLY A 68 13.48 -17.30 -11.85
C GLY A 68 12.26 -16.39 -11.72
N GLY A 69 11.10 -16.99 -11.69
CA GLY A 69 9.82 -16.30 -11.49
C GLY A 69 9.63 -15.84 -10.05
N TYR A 70 8.58 -15.06 -9.82
CA TYR A 70 8.13 -14.72 -8.47
C TYR A 70 7.33 -15.86 -7.86
N ILE A 71 7.47 -16.07 -6.55
CA ILE A 71 6.59 -16.94 -5.76
C ILE A 71 5.60 -16.11 -4.97
N TRP A 72 4.54 -16.72 -4.45
CA TRP A 72 3.62 -16.08 -3.53
C TRP A 72 4.36 -15.57 -2.29
N PRO A 73 4.12 -14.30 -1.88
CA PRO A 73 4.85 -13.67 -0.78
C PRO A 73 4.39 -14.13 0.61
N CYS A 74 3.37 -14.97 0.68
CA CYS A 74 2.90 -15.63 1.91
C CYS A 74 2.11 -16.90 1.56
N SER A 75 1.68 -17.65 2.58
CA SER A 75 0.93 -18.91 2.41
C SER A 75 -0.49 -18.71 1.84
N SER A 76 -1.09 -17.52 2.02
CA SER A 76 -2.41 -17.21 1.46
C SER A 76 -2.29 -16.81 -0.01
N LYS A 77 -3.28 -17.24 -0.80
CA LYS A 77 -3.49 -16.82 -2.19
C LYS A 77 -4.84 -16.12 -2.38
N TYR A 78 -5.46 -15.68 -1.27
CA TYR A 78 -6.76 -15.01 -1.29
C TYR A 78 -6.55 -13.51 -1.47
N VAL A 79 -6.75 -13.01 -2.69
CA VAL A 79 -6.58 -11.59 -3.03
C VAL A 79 -7.87 -10.86 -2.72
N THR A 80 -7.81 -9.86 -1.86
CA THR A 80 -8.97 -9.03 -1.46
C THR A 80 -9.09 -7.75 -2.26
N SER A 81 -8.00 -7.28 -2.88
CA SER A 81 -8.02 -6.08 -3.71
C SER A 81 -6.93 -6.17 -4.79
N PRO A 82 -7.28 -5.99 -6.08
CA PRO A 82 -6.32 -5.96 -7.17
C PRO A 82 -5.63 -4.60 -7.30
N LEU A 83 -4.60 -4.54 -8.15
CA LEU A 83 -3.96 -3.30 -8.59
C LEU A 83 -4.97 -2.42 -9.35
N GLY A 84 -4.90 -1.11 -9.17
CA GLY A 84 -5.65 -0.12 -9.93
C GLY A 84 -6.67 0.68 -9.12
N SER A 85 -7.61 1.31 -9.80
CA SER A 85 -8.61 2.16 -9.16
C SER A 85 -9.57 1.37 -8.28
N ARG A 86 -9.77 1.85 -7.05
CA ARG A 86 -10.72 1.25 -6.09
C ARG A 86 -11.36 2.32 -5.21
N TYR A 87 -12.58 2.03 -4.72
CA TYR A 87 -13.20 2.74 -3.62
C TYR A 87 -13.04 1.92 -2.35
N THR A 88 -12.41 2.49 -1.32
CA THR A 88 -12.08 1.75 -0.10
C THR A 88 -13.01 2.05 1.08
N GLY A 89 -13.68 3.21 1.09
CA GLY A 89 -14.40 3.71 2.27
C GLY A 89 -13.51 3.97 3.49
N ILE A 90 -12.20 3.77 3.38
CA ILE A 90 -11.24 3.92 4.48
C ILE A 90 -10.55 5.28 4.35
N ALA A 91 -10.69 6.12 5.38
CA ALA A 91 -10.02 7.41 5.42
C ALA A 91 -8.49 7.24 5.28
N GLY A 92 -7.90 7.95 4.31
CA GLY A 92 -6.49 7.88 4.03
C GLY A 92 -6.04 6.64 3.22
N ALA A 93 -6.90 5.73 2.81
CA ALA A 93 -6.53 4.69 1.85
C ALA A 93 -6.50 5.23 0.41
N SER A 94 -5.53 4.79 -0.40
CA SER A 94 -5.40 5.24 -1.79
C SER A 94 -6.54 4.75 -2.66
N THR A 95 -7.07 5.62 -3.51
CA THR A 95 -8.02 5.26 -4.57
C THR A 95 -7.31 4.64 -5.79
N ASN A 96 -5.99 4.81 -5.89
CA ASN A 96 -5.14 4.15 -6.87
C ASN A 96 -4.23 3.14 -6.17
N HIS A 97 -4.57 1.86 -6.25
CA HIS A 97 -3.88 0.78 -5.55
C HIS A 97 -2.61 0.37 -6.29
N ALA A 98 -1.46 0.50 -5.65
CA ALA A 98 -0.15 0.27 -6.26
C ALA A 98 0.30 -1.21 -6.28
N GLY A 99 -0.53 -2.13 -5.82
CA GLY A 99 -0.22 -3.55 -5.74
C GLY A 99 -1.46 -4.41 -5.58
N ILE A 100 -1.33 -5.51 -4.87
CA ILE A 100 -2.44 -6.38 -4.47
C ILE A 100 -2.50 -6.48 -2.95
N ASP A 101 -3.71 -6.61 -2.41
CA ASP A 101 -3.91 -6.94 -1.00
C ASP A 101 -4.24 -8.43 -0.87
N ILE A 102 -3.46 -9.14 -0.06
CA ILE A 102 -3.60 -10.57 0.20
C ILE A 102 -4.20 -10.75 1.59
N GLY A 103 -5.43 -11.18 1.65
CA GLY A 103 -6.18 -11.43 2.89
C GLY A 103 -6.04 -12.87 3.40
N ARG A 104 -6.87 -13.22 4.40
CA ARG A 104 -6.83 -14.52 5.12
C ARG A 104 -5.45 -14.79 5.70
N VAL A 105 -4.80 -13.74 6.19
CA VAL A 105 -3.55 -13.77 6.93
C VAL A 105 -3.79 -13.23 8.34
N GLY A 106 -2.96 -13.62 9.29
CA GLY A 106 -3.03 -13.15 10.68
C GLY A 106 -1.70 -12.51 11.10
N TYR A 107 -1.55 -12.32 12.40
CA TYR A 107 -0.34 -11.75 13.01
C TYR A 107 0.79 -12.78 13.21
N THR A 108 0.63 -13.99 12.67
CA THR A 108 1.61 -15.08 12.71
C THR A 108 2.01 -15.58 11.31
N THR A 109 1.34 -15.09 10.26
CA THR A 109 1.63 -15.49 8.89
C THR A 109 2.94 -14.84 8.44
N GLN A 110 3.86 -15.65 7.96
CA GLN A 110 5.14 -15.17 7.45
C GLN A 110 4.97 -14.50 6.08
N ALA A 111 5.54 -13.32 5.95
CA ALA A 111 5.81 -12.70 4.66
C ALA A 111 7.21 -13.14 4.21
N VAL A 112 7.30 -13.68 2.99
CA VAL A 112 8.56 -14.24 2.44
C VAL A 112 8.99 -13.51 1.18
N ALA A 113 10.30 -13.44 0.94
CA ALA A 113 10.86 -12.85 -0.27
C ALA A 113 10.33 -13.58 -1.52
N ALA A 114 9.53 -12.89 -2.32
CA ALA A 114 8.94 -13.46 -3.53
C ALA A 114 9.98 -13.81 -4.59
N LYS A 115 11.19 -13.23 -4.51
CA LYS A 115 12.35 -13.48 -5.34
C LYS A 115 13.61 -13.16 -4.55
N ALA A 116 14.71 -13.84 -4.82
CA ALA A 116 16.00 -13.56 -4.17
C ALA A 116 16.49 -12.13 -4.50
N GLY A 117 17.16 -11.48 -3.55
CA GLY A 117 17.64 -10.12 -3.75
C GLY A 117 18.35 -9.54 -2.54
N THR A 118 18.44 -8.21 -2.52
CA THR A 118 19.03 -7.44 -1.42
C THR A 118 17.98 -6.49 -0.85
N VAL A 119 17.86 -6.44 0.46
CA VAL A 119 16.96 -5.51 1.16
C VAL A 119 17.49 -4.08 1.01
N ILE A 120 16.72 -3.21 0.39
CA ILE A 120 17.08 -1.79 0.20
C ILE A 120 16.33 -0.87 1.15
N ILE A 121 15.18 -1.31 1.69
CA ILE A 121 14.44 -0.61 2.73
C ILE A 121 13.90 -1.65 3.73
N SER A 122 14.06 -1.33 5.02
CA SER A 122 13.40 -2.00 6.14
C SER A 122 13.04 -0.91 7.15
N SER A 123 11.81 -0.37 7.08
CA SER A 123 11.42 0.85 7.76
C SER A 123 9.95 0.85 8.18
N TYR A 124 9.55 1.95 8.83
CA TYR A 124 8.15 2.25 9.17
C TYR A 124 7.77 3.65 8.67
N ASN A 125 6.57 3.79 8.14
CA ASN A 125 5.94 5.09 7.99
C ASN A 125 4.42 5.00 8.27
N LYS A 126 3.79 6.15 8.48
CA LYS A 126 2.38 6.21 8.89
C LYS A 126 1.39 5.60 7.89
N TYR A 127 1.74 5.50 6.61
CA TYR A 127 0.86 4.97 5.55
C TYR A 127 1.09 3.48 5.30
N ARG A 128 2.34 3.07 5.08
CA ARG A 128 2.74 1.69 4.77
C ARG A 128 2.85 0.79 6.02
N GLY A 129 2.88 1.41 7.21
CA GLY A 129 3.21 0.70 8.44
C GLY A 129 4.66 0.21 8.42
N ASN A 130 4.95 -0.92 9.04
CA ASN A 130 6.21 -1.62 8.84
C ASN A 130 6.25 -2.18 7.43
N TYR A 131 7.32 -1.90 6.70
CA TYR A 131 7.47 -2.37 5.33
C TYR A 131 8.92 -2.72 4.99
N VAL A 132 9.06 -3.64 4.06
CA VAL A 132 10.33 -4.10 3.50
C VAL A 132 10.29 -3.96 1.99
N VAL A 133 11.42 -3.54 1.40
CA VAL A 133 11.62 -3.52 -0.05
C VAL A 133 12.88 -4.34 -0.37
N VAL A 134 12.72 -5.30 -1.26
CA VAL A 134 13.80 -6.14 -1.78
C VAL A 134 14.09 -5.77 -3.23
N SER A 135 15.33 -5.42 -3.53
CA SER A 135 15.82 -5.21 -4.90
C SER A 135 16.31 -6.52 -5.51
N HIS A 136 15.88 -6.77 -6.74
CA HIS A 136 16.24 -7.96 -7.54
C HIS A 136 17.21 -7.65 -8.68
N GLY A 137 17.75 -6.41 -8.69
CA GLY A 137 18.61 -5.91 -9.75
C GLY A 137 17.81 -5.26 -10.90
N SER A 138 18.50 -4.49 -11.74
CA SER A 138 17.96 -3.86 -12.97
C SER A 138 16.68 -3.01 -12.74
N GLY A 139 16.54 -2.37 -11.56
CA GLY A 139 15.37 -1.57 -11.23
C GLY A 139 14.11 -2.38 -10.89
N ASN A 140 14.26 -3.68 -10.64
CA ASN A 140 13.18 -4.57 -10.23
C ASN A 140 13.14 -4.69 -8.72
N THR A 141 11.96 -4.53 -8.10
CA THR A 141 11.77 -4.63 -6.65
C THR A 141 10.48 -5.34 -6.29
N THR A 142 10.43 -5.87 -5.06
CA THR A 142 9.18 -6.26 -4.40
C THR A 142 9.03 -5.50 -3.09
N THR A 143 7.81 -5.10 -2.77
CA THR A 143 7.47 -4.35 -1.56
C THR A 143 6.44 -5.12 -0.74
N TYR A 144 6.68 -5.21 0.57
CA TYR A 144 5.86 -5.91 1.56
C TYR A 144 5.43 -4.90 2.62
N GLN A 145 4.12 -4.61 2.76
CA GLN A 145 3.62 -3.57 3.67
C GLN A 145 2.65 -4.11 4.70
N HIS A 146 2.32 -3.25 5.67
CA HIS A 146 1.41 -3.51 6.79
C HIS A 146 1.87 -4.63 7.73
N LEU A 147 3.20 -4.91 7.74
CA LEU A 147 3.78 -5.96 8.57
C LEU A 147 3.60 -5.65 10.07
N SER A 148 3.38 -6.67 10.90
CA SER A 148 3.46 -6.52 12.35
C SER A 148 4.91 -6.39 12.82
N SER A 149 5.83 -7.10 12.17
CA SER A 149 7.27 -7.02 12.44
C SER A 149 8.08 -7.25 11.15
N ARG A 150 9.29 -6.71 11.13
CA ARG A 150 10.29 -6.90 10.08
C ARG A 150 11.37 -7.83 10.61
N SER A 151 11.80 -8.80 9.79
CA SER A 151 12.77 -9.83 10.16
C SER A 151 14.14 -9.63 9.48
N VAL A 152 14.29 -8.54 8.71
CA VAL A 152 15.49 -8.24 7.91
C VAL A 152 15.86 -6.77 8.03
N SER A 153 17.14 -6.47 7.78
CA SER A 153 17.73 -5.14 7.79
C SER A 153 18.19 -4.73 6.40
N VAL A 154 18.38 -3.41 6.17
CA VAL A 154 18.95 -2.87 4.93
C VAL A 154 20.34 -3.46 4.71
N GLY A 155 20.61 -3.92 3.48
CA GLY A 155 21.85 -4.58 3.09
C GLY A 155 21.80 -6.12 3.15
N ASP A 156 20.83 -6.72 3.85
CA ASP A 156 20.70 -8.17 3.92
C ASP A 156 20.41 -8.76 2.53
N LYS A 157 21.13 -9.85 2.20
CA LYS A 157 20.81 -10.68 1.04
C LYS A 157 19.79 -11.73 1.45
N VAL A 158 18.68 -11.80 0.74
CA VAL A 158 17.60 -12.74 1.00
C VAL A 158 17.47 -13.75 -0.15
N ALA A 159 17.31 -15.00 0.19
CA ALA A 159 16.94 -16.04 -0.76
C ALA A 159 15.43 -15.97 -1.06
N GLN A 160 15.00 -16.47 -2.22
CA GLN A 160 13.58 -16.67 -2.50
C GLN A 160 12.96 -17.60 -1.44
N GLY A 161 11.82 -17.22 -0.88
CA GLY A 161 11.15 -17.94 0.21
C GLY A 161 11.67 -17.61 1.62
N GLN A 162 12.75 -16.83 1.75
CA GLN A 162 13.24 -16.41 3.06
C GLN A 162 12.26 -15.42 3.72
N VAL A 163 12.01 -15.56 5.02
CA VAL A 163 11.13 -14.69 5.79
C VAL A 163 11.71 -13.28 5.85
N VAL A 164 10.89 -12.30 5.47
CA VAL A 164 11.22 -10.87 5.52
C VAL A 164 10.44 -10.12 6.61
N GLY A 165 9.38 -10.74 7.14
CA GLY A 165 8.57 -10.20 8.23
C GLY A 165 7.36 -11.07 8.53
N ILE A 166 6.50 -10.55 9.41
CA ILE A 166 5.22 -11.16 9.76
C ILE A 166 4.10 -10.22 9.31
N THR A 167 3.05 -10.76 8.69
CA THR A 167 1.90 -9.97 8.25
C THR A 167 1.18 -9.32 9.43
N GLY A 168 0.45 -8.25 9.20
CA GLY A 168 -0.22 -7.50 10.24
C GLY A 168 -1.22 -6.49 9.69
N THR A 169 -1.37 -5.36 10.39
CA THR A 169 -2.30 -4.27 10.05
C THR A 169 -1.72 -2.91 10.44
N THR A 170 -0.40 -2.75 10.42
CA THR A 170 0.25 -1.47 10.77
C THR A 170 0.09 -0.43 9.65
N GLY A 171 0.14 0.86 9.99
CA GLY A 171 -0.10 1.94 9.04
C GLY A 171 -1.58 2.16 8.72
N VAL A 172 -1.90 2.61 7.50
CA VAL A 172 -3.29 2.79 7.04
C VAL A 172 -3.83 1.47 6.51
N SER A 173 -4.50 0.72 7.37
CA SER A 173 -5.03 -0.61 7.10
C SER A 173 -6.33 -0.82 7.87
N SER A 174 -7.29 -1.55 7.30
CA SER A 174 -8.58 -1.88 7.92
C SER A 174 -8.59 -3.21 8.66
N GLY A 175 -7.55 -4.00 8.52
CA GLY A 175 -7.44 -5.33 9.14
C GLY A 175 -6.24 -6.11 8.62
N PRO A 176 -5.94 -7.27 9.18
CA PRO A 176 -4.77 -8.05 8.79
C PRO A 176 -4.77 -8.43 7.32
N HIS A 177 -3.78 -7.95 6.57
CA HIS A 177 -3.51 -8.30 5.18
C HIS A 177 -2.04 -8.04 4.86
N LEU A 178 -1.56 -8.59 3.75
CA LEU A 178 -0.28 -8.25 3.16
C LEU A 178 -0.55 -7.42 1.90
N HIS A 179 -0.15 -6.15 1.91
CA HIS A 179 -0.06 -5.38 0.67
C HIS A 179 1.26 -5.70 -0.02
N PHE A 180 1.18 -6.13 -1.28
CA PHE A 180 2.33 -6.60 -2.05
C PHE A 180 2.42 -5.90 -3.41
N GLU A 181 3.60 -5.33 -3.69
CA GLU A 181 3.89 -4.64 -4.96
C GLU A 181 5.03 -5.34 -5.71
N ILE A 182 4.96 -5.33 -7.03
CA ILE A 182 6.08 -5.64 -7.93
C ILE A 182 6.38 -4.39 -8.76
N THR A 183 7.66 -4.02 -8.83
CA THR A 183 8.16 -2.97 -9.71
C THR A 183 9.14 -3.58 -10.71
N GLU A 184 8.99 -3.29 -11.99
CA GLU A 184 9.91 -3.66 -13.05
C GLU A 184 10.40 -2.42 -13.80
N ASN A 185 11.72 -2.32 -13.97
CA ASN A 185 12.35 -1.16 -14.61
C ASN A 185 11.89 0.18 -14.00
N GLY A 186 11.63 0.19 -12.69
CA GLY A 186 11.17 1.36 -11.95
C GLY A 186 9.67 1.67 -12.10
N LYS A 187 8.87 0.81 -12.74
CA LYS A 187 7.42 0.96 -12.90
C LYS A 187 6.67 -0.13 -12.15
N ILE A 188 5.60 0.26 -11.46
CA ILE A 188 4.68 -0.69 -10.83
C ILE A 188 4.01 -1.52 -11.91
N VAL A 189 3.99 -2.83 -11.70
CA VAL A 189 3.32 -3.80 -12.57
C VAL A 189 2.33 -4.65 -11.77
N ASP A 190 1.33 -5.20 -12.45
CA ASP A 190 0.34 -6.06 -11.79
C ASP A 190 0.97 -7.38 -11.32
N PRO A 191 1.02 -7.63 -9.99
CA PRO A 191 1.58 -8.87 -9.47
C PRO A 191 0.86 -10.13 -9.96
N LEU A 192 -0.43 -10.03 -10.32
CA LEU A 192 -1.23 -11.17 -10.79
C LEU A 192 -0.84 -11.66 -12.19
N LYS A 193 0.01 -10.92 -12.91
CA LYS A 193 0.68 -11.43 -14.13
C LYS A 193 1.70 -12.52 -13.85
N TYR A 194 2.26 -12.55 -12.64
CA TYR A 194 3.32 -13.46 -12.20
C TYR A 194 2.81 -14.49 -11.19
N LEU A 195 1.84 -14.10 -10.35
CA LEU A 195 1.29 -14.92 -9.28
C LEU A 195 -0.02 -15.55 -9.73
N THR A 196 0.07 -16.80 -10.19
CA THR A 196 -1.09 -17.57 -10.70
C THR A 196 -1.80 -18.35 -9.60
N ASN A 197 -2.97 -18.93 -9.92
CA ASN A 197 -3.76 -19.79 -9.02
C ASN A 197 -4.23 -19.09 -7.73
N TYR A 198 -4.69 -17.84 -7.85
CA TYR A 198 -5.25 -17.09 -6.74
C TYR A 198 -6.77 -17.25 -6.64
N ILE A 199 -7.28 -16.95 -5.44
CA ILE A 199 -8.72 -16.92 -5.14
C ILE A 199 -9.15 -15.46 -5.10
N LYS A 200 -10.17 -15.09 -5.88
CA LYS A 200 -10.73 -13.74 -5.90
C LYS A 200 -11.59 -13.49 -4.67
N GLY A 201 -11.35 -12.36 -3.99
CA GLY A 201 -12.09 -11.88 -2.85
C GLY A 201 -12.87 -10.58 -3.10
N TRP A 202 -12.97 -10.14 -4.37
CA TRP A 202 -13.68 -8.94 -4.84
C TRP A 202 -14.67 -9.29 -5.93
#